data_5e7d30c794bd4d62cee57230821ca1e0
#
_entry.id   5e7d30c794bd4d62cee57230821ca1e0
#
_cell.length_a   1.000
_cell.length_b   1.000
_cell.length_c   1.000
_cell.angle_alpha   90.00
_cell.angle_beta   90.00
_cell.angle_gamma   90.00
#
_symmetry.space_group_name_H-M   'P 1'
#
loop_
_entity.id
_entity.type
_entity.pdbx_description
1 polymer ?
#
loop_
_entity_poly.entity_id
_entity_poly.type
_entity_poly.pdbx_seq_one_letter_code
_entity_poly.pdbx_strand_id
1 'polypeptide(L)'
;MSICYHEGSREFHLYNKEISYLITILKNGQLGQLYFGKKLHDRESFSHLLELRHRPMAVCTYEGDSTFSMEHIKQEYPSYGAGDMRYPAVEILQENGSRITDFVYQTHRIYDGKPALAGLPATYTEDSKEAQTLEIELKDELIHTTLILYYTIFEELPVITRSAKVIYHGAEKIVLERAMSCSVDLPDHDYQMIELTGAWGRERAVTERKLQYGIQGIYSMRGCSSSNFNPFLALRRENTTEACGEVYGFSLVYSGNFLAQAEVDTYDVTRVTLGIHPDRFSWEMKNGDEFQTPEAVMVYSDRGLNGMSQAFHSLYRARLARGYWRDRPRPILINNWEATYFDFNEEKILEIVRTAKQLGIELFVLDDGWFGKREDDHSSLGDWYPNLEKLPDGIAGIAKKVAAEGMKFGLWFEPEMVNKDSNLYREHPDWILSTPGRHISHGRNQYILDFSRAEVVDAIYGQMEKILEDAPISYIKWDMNLSLIHI
;
A
#
# COMPACT_ATOMS: atom_id res chain seq x y z
N MET A 1 -4.20 25.00 -8.43
CA MET A 1 -4.94 23.76 -8.19
C MET A 1 -6.41 24.08 -8.16
N SER A 2 -7.19 23.26 -8.76
CA SER A 2 -8.65 23.37 -8.66
C SER A 2 -9.30 22.02 -8.91
N ILE A 3 -10.41 21.78 -8.22
CA ILE A 3 -11.37 20.75 -8.54
C ILE A 3 -12.67 21.46 -8.91
N CYS A 4 -13.09 21.34 -10.17
CA CYS A 4 -14.30 21.93 -10.67
C CYS A 4 -15.34 20.85 -10.95
N TYR A 5 -16.61 21.14 -10.63
CA TYR A 5 -17.75 20.36 -11.09
C TYR A 5 -18.56 21.19 -12.08
N HIS A 6 -18.70 20.70 -13.30
CA HIS A 6 -19.50 21.31 -14.36
C HIS A 6 -20.89 20.69 -14.36
N GLU A 7 -21.84 21.34 -13.71
CA GLU A 7 -23.20 20.81 -13.51
C GLU A 7 -23.90 20.49 -14.85
N GLY A 8 -23.75 21.36 -15.84
CA GLY A 8 -24.38 21.19 -17.16
C GLY A 8 -23.92 19.95 -17.94
N SER A 9 -22.66 19.58 -17.83
CA SER A 9 -22.07 18.38 -18.46
C SER A 9 -21.95 17.19 -17.50
N ARG A 10 -22.16 17.39 -16.20
CA ARG A 10 -21.98 16.40 -15.13
C ARG A 10 -20.56 15.85 -15.08
N GLU A 11 -19.57 16.73 -15.21
CA GLU A 11 -18.15 16.39 -15.31
C GLU A 11 -17.36 17.00 -14.15
N PHE A 12 -16.37 16.25 -13.63
CA PHE A 12 -15.40 16.72 -12.67
C PHE A 12 -14.06 16.91 -13.36
N HIS A 13 -13.44 18.07 -13.19
CA HIS A 13 -12.09 18.35 -13.62
C HIS A 13 -11.19 18.65 -12.43
N LEU A 14 -10.28 17.72 -12.13
CA LEU A 14 -9.24 17.88 -11.14
C LEU A 14 -7.96 18.29 -11.88
N TYR A 15 -7.38 19.44 -11.53
CA TYR A 15 -6.14 19.88 -12.19
C TYR A 15 -5.25 20.71 -11.27
N ASN A 16 -3.96 20.68 -11.56
CA ASN A 16 -2.96 21.53 -10.95
C ASN A 16 -2.09 22.21 -12.04
N LYS A 17 -0.83 22.52 -11.74
CA LYS A 17 0.09 23.14 -12.71
C LYS A 17 0.49 22.21 -13.85
N GLU A 18 0.54 20.89 -13.62
CA GLU A 18 1.14 19.91 -14.52
C GLU A 18 0.17 18.88 -15.06
N ILE A 19 -0.86 18.49 -14.30
CA ILE A 19 -1.75 17.36 -14.64
C ILE A 19 -3.23 17.74 -14.64
N SER A 20 -4.02 16.93 -15.36
CA SER A 20 -5.49 16.92 -15.32
C SER A 20 -6.02 15.50 -15.18
N TYR A 21 -7.11 15.37 -14.44
CA TYR A 21 -7.89 14.15 -14.30
C TYR A 21 -9.37 14.48 -14.48
N LEU A 22 -10.06 13.77 -15.37
CA LEU A 22 -11.43 14.06 -15.74
C LEU A 22 -12.34 12.86 -15.54
N ILE A 23 -13.43 13.07 -14.83
CA ILE A 23 -14.48 12.08 -14.54
C ILE A 23 -15.80 12.62 -15.07
N THR A 24 -16.65 11.77 -15.62
CA THR A 24 -18.03 12.11 -16.00
C THR A 24 -19.02 11.22 -15.28
N ILE A 25 -20.19 11.75 -14.96
CA ILE A 25 -21.34 10.96 -14.53
C ILE A 25 -22.09 10.54 -15.79
N LEU A 26 -22.03 9.26 -16.10
CA LEU A 26 -22.65 8.66 -17.28
C LEU A 26 -24.18 8.72 -17.21
N LYS A 27 -24.86 8.51 -18.35
CA LYS A 27 -26.34 8.56 -18.37
C LYS A 27 -27.03 7.46 -17.58
N ASN A 28 -26.36 6.34 -17.32
CA ASN A 28 -26.82 5.29 -16.41
C ASN A 28 -26.51 5.57 -14.93
N GLY A 29 -25.90 6.72 -14.60
CA GLY A 29 -25.56 7.11 -13.25
C GLY A 29 -24.20 6.61 -12.75
N GLN A 30 -23.55 5.70 -13.46
CA GLN A 30 -22.20 5.24 -13.11
C GLN A 30 -21.14 6.29 -13.47
N LEU A 31 -19.89 6.11 -13.03
CA LEU A 31 -18.80 7.04 -13.35
C LEU A 31 -18.00 6.55 -14.54
N GLY A 32 -17.80 7.45 -15.52
CA GLY A 32 -16.90 7.24 -16.63
C GLY A 32 -15.61 8.03 -16.48
N GLN A 33 -14.51 7.46 -16.93
CA GLN A 33 -13.23 8.14 -16.98
C GLN A 33 -13.03 8.77 -18.35
N LEU A 34 -12.73 10.07 -18.38
CA LEU A 34 -12.48 10.80 -19.62
C LEU A 34 -11.00 10.94 -19.94
N TYR A 35 -10.19 11.32 -18.93
CA TYR A 35 -8.79 11.65 -19.15
C TYR A 35 -7.95 11.55 -17.88
N PHE A 36 -6.73 11.12 -18.02
CA PHE A 36 -5.63 11.31 -17.06
C PHE A 36 -4.35 11.63 -17.83
N GLY A 37 -3.66 12.71 -17.50
CA GLY A 37 -2.43 13.08 -18.18
C GLY A 37 -2.02 14.53 -17.99
N LYS A 38 -1.36 15.10 -19.00
CA LYS A 38 -0.91 16.49 -19.01
C LYS A 38 -2.07 17.46 -18.79
N LYS A 39 -1.79 18.57 -18.10
CA LYS A 39 -2.78 19.62 -17.83
C LYS A 39 -3.54 20.05 -19.06
N LEU A 40 -4.85 20.06 -18.96
CA LEU A 40 -5.79 20.65 -19.92
C LEU A 40 -6.30 22.01 -19.38
N HIS A 41 -6.65 22.91 -20.29
CA HIS A 41 -7.39 24.12 -19.92
C HIS A 41 -8.80 23.73 -19.51
N ASP A 42 -9.28 24.31 -18.42
CA ASP A 42 -10.65 24.08 -17.98
C ASP A 42 -11.67 24.63 -18.98
N ARG A 43 -12.78 23.91 -19.17
CA ARG A 43 -13.89 24.26 -20.05
C ARG A 43 -15.19 23.63 -19.55
N GLU A 44 -16.32 24.13 -19.99
CA GLU A 44 -17.65 23.70 -19.55
C GLU A 44 -17.96 22.21 -19.85
N SER A 45 -17.33 21.63 -20.89
CA SER A 45 -17.50 20.21 -21.18
C SER A 45 -16.30 19.59 -21.88
N PHE A 46 -16.04 18.35 -21.52
CA PHE A 46 -15.07 17.43 -22.10
C PHE A 46 -15.73 16.19 -22.72
N SER A 47 -17.03 16.24 -22.99
CA SER A 47 -17.81 15.10 -23.51
C SER A 47 -17.26 14.53 -24.83
N HIS A 48 -16.50 15.31 -25.60
CA HIS A 48 -15.81 14.84 -26.81
C HIS A 48 -14.72 13.79 -26.55
N LEU A 49 -14.27 13.61 -25.25
CA LEU A 49 -13.35 12.56 -24.83
C LEU A 49 -14.05 11.24 -24.48
N LEU A 50 -15.39 11.25 -24.38
CA LEU A 50 -16.18 10.05 -24.20
C LEU A 50 -16.43 9.40 -25.57
N GLU A 51 -15.89 8.20 -25.77
CA GLU A 51 -16.13 7.45 -27.00
C GLU A 51 -17.53 6.80 -26.95
N LEU A 52 -18.44 7.33 -27.75
CA LEU A 52 -19.76 6.76 -28.01
C LEU A 52 -19.79 6.25 -29.46
N ARG A 53 -19.76 4.94 -29.63
CA ARG A 53 -19.65 4.33 -30.95
C ARG A 53 -20.55 3.11 -31.08
N HIS A 54 -21.36 3.10 -32.14
CA HIS A 54 -22.11 1.91 -32.49
C HIS A 54 -21.16 0.76 -32.85
N ARG A 55 -21.28 -0.34 -32.13
CA ARG A 55 -20.56 -1.59 -32.38
C ARG A 55 -21.59 -2.71 -32.56
N PRO A 56 -21.73 -3.30 -33.76
CA PRO A 56 -22.82 -4.26 -34.04
C PRO A 56 -22.90 -5.47 -33.13
N MET A 57 -21.76 -5.85 -32.55
CA MET A 57 -21.65 -7.00 -31.63
C MET A 57 -21.54 -6.61 -30.15
N ALA A 58 -21.59 -5.32 -29.82
CA ALA A 58 -21.54 -4.89 -28.41
C ALA A 58 -22.78 -5.40 -27.66
N VAL A 59 -22.53 -5.95 -26.48
CA VAL A 59 -23.58 -6.38 -25.55
C VAL A 59 -23.89 -5.27 -24.54
N CYS A 60 -24.93 -5.43 -23.76
CA CYS A 60 -25.28 -4.49 -22.67
C CYS A 60 -25.42 -3.04 -23.14
N THR A 61 -25.98 -2.83 -24.35
CA THR A 61 -26.29 -1.50 -24.85
C THR A 61 -27.41 -0.86 -24.04
N TYR A 62 -27.31 0.45 -23.84
CA TYR A 62 -28.33 1.22 -23.13
C TYR A 62 -29.63 1.27 -23.94
N GLU A 63 -30.77 1.16 -23.27
CA GLU A 63 -32.05 1.20 -23.96
C GLU A 63 -32.25 2.53 -24.74
N GLY A 64 -32.51 2.41 -26.03
CA GLY A 64 -32.67 3.53 -26.94
C GLY A 64 -31.37 4.15 -27.46
N ASP A 65 -30.18 3.64 -27.06
CA ASP A 65 -28.90 4.15 -27.54
C ASP A 65 -27.86 3.04 -27.74
N SER A 66 -27.77 2.56 -28.98
CA SER A 66 -26.82 1.51 -29.36
C SER A 66 -25.34 1.97 -29.38
N THR A 67 -25.06 3.24 -29.14
CA THR A 67 -23.68 3.75 -29.07
C THR A 67 -23.13 3.70 -27.65
N PHE A 68 -23.99 3.53 -26.64
CA PHE A 68 -23.63 3.48 -25.25
C PHE A 68 -23.66 2.02 -24.77
N SER A 69 -22.49 1.47 -24.43
CA SER A 69 -22.35 0.15 -23.83
C SER A 69 -21.20 0.17 -22.83
N MET A 70 -21.44 -0.38 -21.65
CA MET A 70 -20.43 -0.49 -20.59
C MET A 70 -19.29 -1.44 -20.99
N GLU A 71 -19.47 -2.28 -21.99
CA GLU A 71 -18.43 -3.18 -22.50
C GLU A 71 -17.19 -2.42 -23.02
N HIS A 72 -17.37 -1.23 -23.61
CA HIS A 72 -16.26 -0.47 -24.21
C HIS A 72 -16.06 0.94 -23.64
N ILE A 73 -17.02 1.48 -22.89
CA ILE A 73 -16.87 2.79 -22.26
C ILE A 73 -15.81 2.69 -21.15
N LYS A 74 -14.91 3.66 -21.12
CA LYS A 74 -13.92 3.80 -20.03
C LYS A 74 -14.64 4.13 -18.72
N GLN A 75 -14.33 3.42 -17.66
CA GLN A 75 -15.00 3.56 -16.38
C GLN A 75 -14.04 4.02 -15.28
N GLU A 76 -14.59 4.64 -14.22
CA GLU A 76 -13.86 5.20 -13.08
C GLU A 76 -13.99 4.24 -11.94
N TYR A 77 -14.21 3.33 -11.62
CA TYR A 77 -14.30 2.35 -10.52
C TYR A 77 -15.38 1.31 -10.80
N PRO A 78 -15.15 0.48 -11.80
CA PRO A 78 -16.14 -0.48 -12.27
C PRO A 78 -16.49 -1.54 -11.25
N SER A 79 -17.76 -1.91 -11.18
CA SER A 79 -18.26 -3.05 -10.44
C SER A 79 -18.66 -4.19 -11.36
N TYR A 80 -18.76 -5.41 -10.83
CA TYR A 80 -19.22 -6.56 -11.60
C TYR A 80 -20.75 -6.52 -11.81
N GLY A 81 -21.19 -6.89 -13.00
CA GLY A 81 -22.59 -7.15 -13.31
C GLY A 81 -23.34 -6.00 -13.98
N ALA A 82 -22.73 -4.84 -14.16
CA ALA A 82 -23.34 -3.67 -14.79
C ALA A 82 -23.04 -3.58 -16.31
N GLY A 83 -22.57 -4.65 -16.93
CA GLY A 83 -22.28 -4.72 -18.36
C GLY A 83 -20.81 -4.54 -18.73
N ASP A 84 -19.96 -4.20 -17.80
CA ASP A 84 -18.49 -4.25 -17.97
C ASP A 84 -18.00 -5.68 -17.72
N MET A 85 -17.29 -6.26 -18.67
CA MET A 85 -16.74 -7.63 -18.58
C MET A 85 -15.24 -7.65 -18.24
N ARG A 86 -14.63 -6.47 -18.10
CA ARG A 86 -13.24 -6.30 -17.68
C ARG A 86 -13.10 -6.48 -16.17
N TYR A 87 -11.87 -6.53 -15.69
CA TYR A 87 -11.56 -6.73 -14.28
C TYR A 87 -12.19 -5.63 -13.41
N PRO A 88 -13.08 -5.96 -12.46
CA PRO A 88 -13.76 -4.96 -11.64
C PRO A 88 -12.90 -4.43 -10.51
N ALA A 89 -13.16 -3.20 -10.08
CA ALA A 89 -12.51 -2.60 -8.92
C ALA A 89 -13.15 -3.01 -7.60
N VAL A 90 -14.44 -3.36 -7.60
CA VAL A 90 -15.19 -3.82 -6.42
C VAL A 90 -16.03 -5.04 -6.76
N GLU A 91 -16.08 -5.99 -5.84
CA GLU A 91 -16.91 -7.20 -5.95
C GLU A 91 -17.45 -7.59 -4.59
N ILE A 92 -18.76 -7.76 -4.50
CA ILE A 92 -19.49 -8.05 -3.26
C ILE A 92 -20.33 -9.30 -3.46
N LEU A 93 -20.07 -10.33 -2.67
CA LEU A 93 -20.90 -11.53 -2.60
C LEU A 93 -22.07 -11.27 -1.65
N GLN A 94 -23.28 -11.35 -2.19
CA GLN A 94 -24.53 -11.24 -1.46
C GLN A 94 -24.95 -12.58 -0.89
N GLU A 95 -25.85 -12.61 0.08
CA GLU A 95 -26.35 -13.84 0.73
C GLU A 95 -26.96 -14.83 -0.26
N ASN A 96 -27.64 -14.33 -1.29
CA ASN A 96 -28.23 -15.15 -2.35
C ASN A 96 -27.23 -15.73 -3.38
N GLY A 97 -25.93 -15.48 -3.18
CA GLY A 97 -24.83 -15.89 -4.06
C GLY A 97 -24.57 -14.95 -5.26
N SER A 98 -25.36 -13.89 -5.43
CA SER A 98 -25.15 -12.89 -6.49
C SER A 98 -23.91 -12.03 -6.18
N ARG A 99 -23.22 -11.59 -7.25
CA ARG A 99 -22.15 -10.58 -7.19
C ARG A 99 -22.48 -9.34 -8.02
N ILE A 100 -23.71 -9.29 -8.54
CA ILE A 100 -24.15 -8.16 -9.37
C ILE A 100 -24.36 -6.94 -8.49
N THR A 101 -23.70 -5.85 -8.81
CA THR A 101 -23.83 -4.56 -8.14
C THR A 101 -23.98 -3.44 -9.14
N ASP A 102 -24.69 -2.36 -8.75
CA ASP A 102 -24.92 -1.18 -9.60
C ASP A 102 -24.76 0.10 -8.76
N PHE A 103 -23.53 0.56 -8.64
CA PHE A 103 -23.20 1.76 -7.88
C PHE A 103 -23.42 3.01 -8.74
N VAL A 104 -24.45 3.77 -8.43
CA VAL A 104 -24.81 5.01 -9.13
C VAL A 104 -24.51 6.23 -8.28
N TYR A 105 -24.12 7.32 -8.93
CA TYR A 105 -23.81 8.60 -8.30
C TYR A 105 -24.99 9.14 -7.47
N GLN A 106 -24.68 9.58 -6.25
CA GLN A 106 -25.63 10.24 -5.35
C GLN A 106 -25.25 11.69 -5.12
N THR A 107 -24.03 11.95 -4.64
CA THR A 107 -23.56 13.28 -4.28
C THR A 107 -22.04 13.34 -4.33
N HIS A 108 -21.49 14.55 -4.14
CA HIS A 108 -20.06 14.76 -3.99
C HIS A 108 -19.77 15.91 -3.03
N ARG A 109 -18.53 15.95 -2.52
CA ARG A 109 -17.98 17.07 -1.77
C ARG A 109 -16.60 17.42 -2.30
N ILE A 110 -16.30 18.73 -2.34
CA ILE A 110 -14.96 19.25 -2.69
C ILE A 110 -14.50 20.09 -1.51
N TYR A 111 -13.32 19.82 -1.00
CA TYR A 111 -12.77 20.54 0.15
C TYR A 111 -11.24 20.60 0.12
N ASP A 112 -10.67 21.61 0.79
CA ASP A 112 -9.24 21.78 0.93
C ASP A 112 -8.65 20.78 1.94
N GLY A 113 -7.44 20.30 1.63
CA GLY A 113 -6.71 19.32 2.44
C GLY A 113 -7.00 17.88 2.04
N LYS A 114 -6.54 16.96 2.86
CA LYS A 114 -6.59 15.52 2.64
C LYS A 114 -7.06 14.77 3.90
N PRO A 115 -8.05 13.88 3.80
CA PRO A 115 -8.51 13.09 4.93
C PRO A 115 -7.45 12.04 5.32
N ALA A 116 -7.36 11.77 6.63
CA ALA A 116 -6.58 10.62 7.12
C ALA A 116 -7.34 9.32 6.84
N LEU A 117 -6.59 8.25 6.59
CA LEU A 117 -7.14 6.89 6.50
C LEU A 117 -6.98 6.21 7.86
N ALA A 118 -8.09 5.89 8.51
CA ALA A 118 -8.06 5.28 9.84
C ALA A 118 -7.36 3.91 9.80
N GLY A 119 -6.33 3.72 10.66
CA GLY A 119 -5.60 2.45 10.77
C GLY A 119 -4.68 2.10 9.59
N LEU A 120 -4.54 2.97 8.60
CA LEU A 120 -3.72 2.72 7.42
C LEU A 120 -2.66 3.80 7.23
N PRO A 121 -1.48 3.46 6.68
CA PRO A 121 -0.53 4.45 6.24
C PRO A 121 -1.11 5.25 5.06
N ALA A 122 -0.88 6.57 5.07
CA ALA A 122 -1.33 7.45 4.01
C ALA A 122 -0.45 8.69 3.92
N THR A 123 -0.40 9.29 2.75
CA THR A 123 0.13 10.65 2.60
C THR A 123 -0.74 11.65 3.34
N TYR A 124 -0.19 12.80 3.68
CA TYR A 124 -0.88 13.83 4.48
C TYR A 124 -0.55 15.23 3.98
N THR A 125 -1.27 16.22 4.46
CA THR A 125 -0.97 17.65 4.29
C THR A 125 -0.67 18.29 5.63
N GLU A 126 0.23 19.26 5.66
CA GLU A 126 0.51 20.10 6.83
C GLU A 126 -0.36 21.37 6.81
N ASP A 127 -0.61 21.89 5.60
CA ASP A 127 -1.55 22.98 5.34
C ASP A 127 -2.67 22.46 4.43
N SER A 128 -3.90 22.80 4.71
CA SER A 128 -5.06 22.41 3.90
C SER A 128 -4.96 22.90 2.45
N LYS A 129 -4.24 23.99 2.18
CA LYS A 129 -4.03 24.55 0.84
C LYS A 129 -3.07 23.76 -0.04
N GLU A 130 -2.35 22.80 0.52
CA GLU A 130 -1.41 21.96 -0.25
C GLU A 130 -2.10 20.99 -1.20
N ALA A 131 -3.33 20.62 -0.88
CA ALA A 131 -4.11 19.68 -1.67
C ALA A 131 -5.60 20.01 -1.62
N GLN A 132 -6.34 19.56 -2.61
CA GLN A 132 -7.81 19.51 -2.62
C GLN A 132 -8.29 18.08 -2.80
N THR A 133 -9.39 17.75 -2.13
CA THR A 133 -10.00 16.43 -2.20
C THR A 133 -11.40 16.53 -2.80
N LEU A 134 -11.65 15.68 -3.80
CA LEU A 134 -12.98 15.31 -4.27
C LEU A 134 -13.37 14.00 -3.61
N GLU A 135 -14.54 14.00 -2.99
CA GLU A 135 -15.21 12.83 -2.44
C GLU A 135 -16.49 12.61 -3.22
N ILE A 136 -16.62 11.43 -3.85
CA ILE A 136 -17.81 11.06 -4.61
C ILE A 136 -18.50 9.91 -3.89
N GLU A 137 -19.78 10.09 -3.59
CA GLU A 137 -20.62 9.06 -3.01
C GLU A 137 -21.45 8.39 -4.12
N LEU A 138 -21.33 7.07 -4.19
CA LEU A 138 -22.10 6.19 -5.04
C LEU A 138 -22.92 5.25 -4.15
N LYS A 139 -24.08 4.81 -4.62
CA LYS A 139 -24.93 3.91 -3.85
C LYS A 139 -25.53 2.82 -4.74
N ASP A 140 -25.58 1.64 -4.21
CA ASP A 140 -26.44 0.55 -4.68
C ASP A 140 -27.58 0.37 -3.68
N GLU A 141 -28.77 0.87 -4.08
CA GLU A 141 -29.95 0.89 -3.22
C GLU A 141 -30.47 -0.53 -2.93
N LEU A 142 -30.28 -1.48 -3.87
CA LEU A 142 -30.79 -2.84 -3.72
C LEU A 142 -30.06 -3.61 -2.61
N ILE A 143 -28.75 -3.44 -2.54
CA ILE A 143 -27.93 -4.11 -1.53
C ILE A 143 -27.58 -3.18 -0.35
N HIS A 144 -28.21 -1.99 -0.27
CA HIS A 144 -28.01 -1.00 0.80
C HIS A 144 -26.53 -0.70 1.09
N THR A 145 -25.72 -0.57 0.05
CA THR A 145 -24.28 -0.33 0.17
C THR A 145 -23.91 1.02 -0.42
N THR A 146 -23.13 1.78 0.33
CA THR A 146 -22.54 3.05 -0.10
C THR A 146 -21.06 2.84 -0.41
N LEU A 147 -20.62 3.37 -1.55
CA LEU A 147 -19.22 3.41 -1.97
C LEU A 147 -18.77 4.85 -2.05
N ILE A 148 -17.74 5.21 -1.30
CA ILE A 148 -17.15 6.55 -1.31
C ILE A 148 -15.78 6.49 -1.96
N LEU A 149 -15.57 7.29 -3.01
CA LEU A 149 -14.31 7.39 -3.73
C LEU A 149 -13.62 8.71 -3.36
N TYR A 150 -12.36 8.63 -2.97
CA TYR A 150 -11.54 9.78 -2.62
C TYR A 150 -10.48 10.03 -3.69
N TYR A 151 -10.37 11.30 -4.13
CA TYR A 151 -9.36 11.79 -5.06
C TYR A 151 -8.73 13.04 -4.49
N THR A 152 -7.47 12.96 -4.12
CA THR A 152 -6.74 14.15 -3.63
C THR A 152 -5.67 14.55 -4.63
N ILE A 153 -5.74 15.78 -5.13
CA ILE A 153 -4.73 16.37 -6.01
C ILE A 153 -3.86 17.36 -5.25
N PHE A 154 -2.54 17.26 -5.40
CA PHE A 154 -1.57 18.15 -4.76
C PHE A 154 -1.26 19.36 -5.66
N GLU A 155 -1.08 20.55 -5.07
CA GLU A 155 -0.82 21.81 -5.80
C GLU A 155 0.51 21.79 -6.57
N GLU A 156 1.60 21.40 -5.88
CA GLU A 156 2.95 21.55 -6.38
C GLU A 156 3.54 20.25 -6.95
N LEU A 157 2.79 19.17 -6.96
CA LEU A 157 3.25 17.86 -7.42
C LEU A 157 2.29 17.28 -8.46
N PRO A 158 2.78 16.67 -9.54
CA PRO A 158 1.94 15.98 -10.54
C PRO A 158 1.39 14.66 -10.00
N VAL A 159 0.69 14.72 -8.87
CA VAL A 159 0.25 13.56 -8.08
C VAL A 159 -1.23 13.66 -7.77
N ILE A 160 -1.92 12.53 -7.92
CA ILE A 160 -3.25 12.28 -7.38
C ILE A 160 -3.19 11.05 -6.47
N THR A 161 -3.74 11.15 -5.27
CA THR A 161 -3.93 9.98 -4.41
C THR A 161 -5.37 9.52 -4.45
N ARG A 162 -5.58 8.21 -4.35
CA ARG A 162 -6.89 7.58 -4.43
C ARG A 162 -7.08 6.55 -3.33
N SER A 163 -8.29 6.45 -2.83
CA SER A 163 -8.77 5.35 -1.99
C SER A 163 -10.27 5.20 -2.12
N ALA A 164 -10.81 4.10 -1.64
CA ALA A 164 -12.25 3.84 -1.61
C ALA A 164 -12.69 3.39 -0.22
N LYS A 165 -13.91 3.73 0.17
CA LYS A 165 -14.55 3.25 1.39
C LYS A 165 -15.88 2.61 1.03
N VAL A 166 -16.12 1.41 1.55
CA VAL A 166 -17.40 0.71 1.46
C VAL A 166 -18.09 0.80 2.80
N ILE A 167 -19.37 1.20 2.83
CA ILE A 167 -20.21 1.27 4.02
C ILE A 167 -21.46 0.44 3.77
N TYR A 168 -21.77 -0.48 4.67
CA TYR A 168 -22.88 -1.37 4.53
C TYR A 168 -24.01 -1.06 5.51
N HIS A 169 -25.25 -1.00 5.01
CA HIS A 169 -26.44 -0.66 5.81
C HIS A 169 -27.58 -1.71 5.70
N GLY A 170 -27.34 -2.83 5.03
CA GLY A 170 -28.34 -3.86 4.85
C GLY A 170 -28.55 -4.72 6.10
N ALA A 171 -29.64 -5.50 6.11
CA ALA A 171 -29.97 -6.39 7.21
C ALA A 171 -29.20 -7.71 7.16
N GLU A 172 -28.99 -8.22 5.94
CA GLU A 172 -28.27 -9.48 5.72
C GLU A 172 -26.76 -9.23 5.67
N LYS A 173 -25.95 -10.25 5.91
CA LYS A 173 -24.49 -10.09 5.76
C LYS A 173 -24.08 -10.12 4.28
N ILE A 174 -23.07 -9.36 3.96
CA ILE A 174 -22.38 -9.43 2.67
C ILE A 174 -20.90 -9.77 2.88
N VAL A 175 -20.23 -10.20 1.81
CA VAL A 175 -18.80 -10.44 1.82
C VAL A 175 -18.16 -9.59 0.72
N LEU A 176 -17.29 -8.68 1.11
CA LEU A 176 -16.46 -7.93 0.19
C LEU A 176 -15.31 -8.85 -0.26
N GLU A 177 -15.32 -9.26 -1.54
CA GLU A 177 -14.33 -10.16 -2.12
C GLU A 177 -13.24 -9.41 -2.88
N ARG A 178 -13.51 -8.15 -3.26
CA ARG A 178 -12.55 -7.26 -3.93
C ARG A 178 -12.84 -5.81 -3.59
N ALA A 179 -11.79 -5.07 -3.27
CA ALA A 179 -11.81 -3.62 -3.14
C ALA A 179 -10.44 -3.05 -3.55
N MET A 180 -10.34 -2.62 -4.80
CA MET A 180 -9.12 -2.00 -5.31
C MET A 180 -9.01 -0.56 -4.81
N SER A 181 -7.78 -0.08 -4.61
CA SER A 181 -7.55 1.31 -4.22
C SER A 181 -7.76 2.29 -5.37
N CYS A 182 -7.46 1.84 -6.59
CA CYS A 182 -7.77 2.61 -7.81
C CYS A 182 -8.01 1.68 -9.00
N SER A 183 -8.74 2.20 -9.98
CA SER A 183 -8.89 1.69 -11.34
C SER A 183 -8.79 2.87 -12.30
N VAL A 184 -8.02 2.75 -13.38
CA VAL A 184 -7.81 3.81 -14.37
C VAL A 184 -7.82 3.19 -15.76
N ASP A 185 -8.70 3.68 -16.64
CA ASP A 185 -8.78 3.23 -18.03
C ASP A 185 -8.04 4.20 -18.95
N LEU A 186 -6.89 3.80 -19.49
CA LEU A 186 -6.11 4.56 -20.47
C LEU A 186 -6.60 4.26 -21.89
N PRO A 187 -6.51 5.24 -22.82
CA PRO A 187 -7.22 5.17 -24.11
C PRO A 187 -6.62 4.20 -25.13
N ASP A 188 -5.43 3.69 -24.88
CA ASP A 188 -4.73 2.78 -25.82
C ASP A 188 -3.83 1.79 -25.03
N HIS A 189 -3.15 0.89 -25.73
CA HIS A 189 -2.25 -0.11 -25.15
C HIS A 189 -0.79 0.00 -25.61
N ASP A 190 -0.42 1.08 -26.26
CA ASP A 190 0.96 1.27 -26.72
C ASP A 190 1.90 1.72 -25.59
N TYR A 191 2.01 0.83 -24.61
CA TYR A 191 2.84 1.04 -23.43
C TYR A 191 3.81 -0.11 -23.20
N GLN A 192 4.93 0.23 -22.56
CA GLN A 192 5.81 -0.70 -21.87
C GLN A 192 5.54 -0.61 -20.38
N MET A 193 5.26 -1.74 -19.77
CA MET A 193 5.04 -1.85 -18.33
C MET A 193 6.38 -2.08 -17.63
N ILE A 194 6.67 -1.21 -16.65
CA ILE A 194 7.84 -1.31 -15.78
C ILE A 194 7.39 -1.82 -14.42
N GLU A 195 8.13 -2.76 -13.88
CA GLU A 195 7.92 -3.34 -12.57
C GLU A 195 9.25 -3.57 -11.85
N LEU A 196 9.20 -3.64 -10.52
CA LEU A 196 10.37 -3.91 -9.68
C LEU A 196 10.26 -5.34 -9.13
N THR A 197 11.12 -6.21 -9.63
CA THR A 197 11.14 -7.64 -9.32
C THR A 197 12.38 -8.02 -8.52
N GLY A 198 12.39 -9.19 -7.96
CA GLY A 198 13.60 -9.65 -7.27
C GLY A 198 13.42 -10.87 -6.41
N ALA A 199 14.36 -11.01 -5.49
CA ALA A 199 14.38 -11.98 -4.42
C ALA A 199 15.34 -11.47 -3.34
N TRP A 200 15.43 -12.18 -2.24
CA TRP A 200 16.44 -11.89 -1.23
C TRP A 200 17.85 -11.82 -1.86
N GLY A 201 18.58 -10.74 -1.54
CA GLY A 201 19.93 -10.47 -2.06
C GLY A 201 19.98 -9.92 -3.49
N ARG A 202 18.85 -9.74 -4.18
CA ARG A 202 18.75 -9.12 -5.51
C ARG A 202 17.37 -8.44 -5.71
N GLU A 203 17.00 -7.59 -4.78
CA GLU A 203 15.73 -6.89 -4.75
C GLU A 203 15.70 -5.75 -5.79
N ARG A 204 14.48 -5.40 -6.22
CA ARG A 204 14.17 -4.21 -7.02
C ARG A 204 14.89 -4.15 -8.36
N ALA A 205 15.12 -5.29 -9.00
CA ALA A 205 15.55 -5.30 -10.38
C ALA A 205 14.45 -4.71 -11.27
N VAL A 206 14.79 -3.73 -12.10
CA VAL A 206 13.86 -3.15 -13.07
C VAL A 206 13.62 -4.15 -14.17
N THR A 207 12.36 -4.48 -14.41
CA THR A 207 11.90 -5.36 -15.49
C THR A 207 10.92 -4.61 -16.36
N GLU A 208 11.00 -4.80 -17.67
CA GLU A 208 10.11 -4.16 -18.63
C GLU A 208 9.49 -5.20 -19.56
N ARG A 209 8.22 -4.97 -19.93
CA ARG A 209 7.53 -5.75 -20.96
C ARG A 209 6.55 -4.88 -21.75
N LYS A 210 6.41 -5.11 -23.06
CA LYS A 210 5.38 -4.49 -23.87
C LYS A 210 4.02 -5.09 -23.50
N LEU A 211 3.01 -4.24 -23.30
CA LEU A 211 1.65 -4.72 -23.05
C LEU A 211 1.13 -5.55 -24.21
N GLN A 212 0.37 -6.58 -23.88
CA GLN A 212 -0.33 -7.48 -24.77
C GLN A 212 -1.79 -7.57 -24.35
N TYR A 213 -2.68 -8.06 -25.20
CA TYR A 213 -4.07 -8.33 -24.83
C TYR A 213 -4.17 -9.29 -23.63
N GLY A 214 -5.12 -9.01 -22.75
CA GLY A 214 -5.31 -9.73 -21.51
C GLY A 214 -4.61 -9.07 -20.32
N ILE A 215 -4.49 -9.81 -19.21
CA ILE A 215 -3.99 -9.29 -17.93
C ILE A 215 -2.50 -9.56 -17.79
N GLN A 216 -1.76 -8.53 -17.39
CA GLN A 216 -0.34 -8.59 -17.04
C GLN A 216 -0.14 -7.82 -15.73
N GLY A 217 0.68 -8.32 -14.82
CA GLY A 217 0.89 -7.64 -13.55
C GLY A 217 1.82 -8.37 -12.61
N ILE A 218 1.93 -7.80 -11.43
CA ILE A 218 2.70 -8.31 -10.30
C ILE A 218 1.81 -8.35 -9.05
N TYR A 219 2.18 -9.21 -8.11
CA TYR A 219 1.41 -9.38 -6.90
C TYR A 219 2.23 -9.96 -5.75
N SER A 220 1.69 -9.85 -4.54
CA SER A 220 2.14 -10.65 -3.40
C SER A 220 0.95 -11.26 -2.66
N MET A 221 1.08 -12.53 -2.31
CA MET A 221 0.19 -13.24 -1.39
C MET A 221 0.98 -13.78 -0.18
N ARG A 222 2.09 -13.10 0.17
CA ARG A 222 3.03 -13.52 1.22
C ARG A 222 2.69 -12.96 2.60
N GLY A 223 1.51 -12.34 2.76
CA GLY A 223 1.19 -11.57 3.96
C GLY A 223 1.87 -10.20 4.03
N CYS A 224 2.87 -9.99 3.20
CA CYS A 224 3.57 -8.72 3.03
C CYS A 224 3.86 -8.46 1.55
N SER A 225 4.23 -7.24 1.19
CA SER A 225 4.60 -6.87 -0.18
C SER A 225 5.88 -7.56 -0.67
N SER A 226 6.72 -8.06 0.23
CA SER A 226 7.89 -8.92 0.02
C SER A 226 9.05 -8.32 -0.82
N SER A 227 10.17 -9.06 -0.87
CA SER A 227 11.34 -8.75 -1.71
C SER A 227 11.16 -9.17 -3.18
N ASN A 228 10.11 -9.94 -3.51
CA ASN A 228 9.89 -10.45 -4.87
C ASN A 228 9.33 -9.38 -5.79
N PHE A 229 8.38 -8.59 -5.31
CA PHE A 229 7.73 -7.53 -6.05
C PHE A 229 7.46 -6.33 -5.13
N ASN A 230 7.73 -5.12 -5.64
CA ASN A 230 7.29 -3.91 -4.96
C ASN A 230 5.85 -3.57 -5.42
N PRO A 231 5.02 -2.97 -4.57
CA PRO A 231 3.68 -2.51 -4.92
C PRO A 231 3.74 -1.25 -5.81
N PHE A 232 4.35 -1.39 -6.96
CA PHE A 232 4.63 -0.34 -7.94
C PHE A 232 4.53 -0.87 -9.35
N LEU A 233 3.91 -0.10 -10.22
CA LEU A 233 3.79 -0.33 -11.66
C LEU A 233 3.92 1.00 -12.38
N ALA A 234 4.66 1.04 -13.50
CA ALA A 234 4.63 2.19 -14.39
C ALA A 234 4.36 1.78 -15.84
N LEU A 235 3.72 2.66 -16.58
CA LEU A 235 3.47 2.52 -18.01
C LEU A 235 4.13 3.69 -18.75
N ARG A 236 5.12 3.38 -19.59
CA ARG A 236 5.79 4.37 -20.42
C ARG A 236 5.56 4.14 -21.90
N ARG A 237 5.63 5.19 -22.71
CA ARG A 237 5.71 5.04 -24.17
C ARG A 237 7.05 4.43 -24.57
N GLU A 238 7.09 3.79 -25.72
CA GLU A 238 8.31 3.14 -26.22
C GLU A 238 9.49 4.11 -26.34
N ASN A 239 9.22 5.35 -26.75
CA ASN A 239 10.22 6.40 -26.92
C ASN A 239 10.54 7.19 -25.64
N THR A 240 9.95 6.84 -24.49
CA THR A 240 10.25 7.49 -23.21
C THR A 240 11.65 7.11 -22.74
N THR A 241 12.41 8.14 -22.34
CA THR A 241 13.74 8.01 -21.77
C THR A 241 13.75 8.45 -20.31
N GLU A 242 14.93 8.52 -19.69
CA GLU A 242 15.07 9.11 -18.35
C GLU A 242 14.66 10.59 -18.31
N ALA A 243 14.87 11.35 -19.39
CA ALA A 243 14.72 12.80 -19.41
C ALA A 243 13.53 13.32 -20.19
N CYS A 244 12.88 12.51 -21.00
CA CYS A 244 11.74 12.94 -21.81
C CYS A 244 10.80 11.79 -22.14
N GLY A 245 9.57 12.13 -22.53
CA GLY A 245 8.51 11.21 -22.89
C GLY A 245 7.48 10.99 -21.79
N GLU A 246 6.38 10.40 -22.17
CA GLU A 246 5.20 10.19 -21.32
C GLU A 246 5.34 8.93 -20.47
N VAL A 247 5.01 9.04 -19.19
CA VAL A 247 4.96 7.93 -18.26
C VAL A 247 3.88 8.14 -17.19
N TYR A 248 3.20 7.06 -16.87
CA TYR A 248 2.25 6.95 -15.76
C TYR A 248 2.84 6.04 -14.69
N GLY A 249 2.89 6.49 -13.45
CA GLY A 249 3.36 5.71 -12.31
C GLY A 249 2.24 5.46 -11.31
N PHE A 250 2.19 4.24 -10.77
CA PHE A 250 1.22 3.79 -9.79
C PHE A 250 1.93 3.11 -8.62
N SER A 251 1.66 3.53 -7.40
CA SER A 251 2.26 2.96 -6.19
C SER A 251 1.21 2.81 -5.10
N LEU A 252 1.23 1.69 -4.37
CA LEU A 252 0.34 1.45 -3.24
C LEU A 252 1.06 1.73 -1.93
N VAL A 253 0.47 2.57 -1.09
CA VAL A 253 0.97 2.86 0.26
C VAL A 253 0.43 1.78 1.21
N TYR A 254 1.00 0.59 1.09
CA TYR A 254 0.57 -0.59 1.83
C TYR A 254 1.68 -1.65 1.85
N SER A 255 1.83 -2.36 2.95
CA SER A 255 2.85 -3.39 3.12
C SER A 255 2.33 -4.83 3.10
N GLY A 256 1.01 -5.02 2.95
CA GLY A 256 0.36 -6.34 2.91
C GLY A 256 0.32 -6.98 1.51
N ASN A 257 -0.58 -7.94 1.35
CA ASN A 257 -0.84 -8.57 0.07
C ASN A 257 -1.39 -7.57 -0.93
N PHE A 258 -0.83 -7.51 -2.13
CA PHE A 258 -1.24 -6.55 -3.15
C PHE A 258 -1.34 -7.18 -4.53
N LEU A 259 -2.13 -6.52 -5.38
CA LEU A 259 -2.19 -6.75 -6.82
C LEU A 259 -1.97 -5.41 -7.54
N ALA A 260 -1.08 -5.41 -8.52
CA ALA A 260 -0.89 -4.31 -9.47
C ALA A 260 -0.87 -4.89 -10.88
N GLN A 261 -1.84 -4.50 -11.71
CA GLN A 261 -2.00 -5.09 -13.04
C GLN A 261 -2.47 -4.07 -14.09
N ALA A 262 -2.19 -4.39 -15.34
CA ALA A 262 -2.76 -3.78 -16.53
C ALA A 262 -3.50 -4.84 -17.35
N GLU A 263 -4.76 -4.59 -17.65
CA GLU A 263 -5.58 -5.39 -18.57
C GLU A 263 -5.76 -4.62 -19.87
N VAL A 264 -5.38 -5.23 -20.98
CA VAL A 264 -5.69 -4.71 -22.32
C VAL A 264 -6.90 -5.46 -22.85
N ASP A 265 -7.97 -4.72 -23.10
CA ASP A 265 -9.22 -5.29 -23.61
C ASP A 265 -9.22 -5.41 -25.15
N THR A 266 -10.31 -5.93 -25.69
CA THR A 266 -10.48 -6.12 -27.14
C THR A 266 -10.70 -4.82 -27.92
N TYR A 267 -10.83 -3.70 -27.23
CA TYR A 267 -11.02 -2.35 -27.80
C TYR A 267 -9.79 -1.47 -27.62
N ASP A 268 -8.64 -2.08 -27.30
CA ASP A 268 -7.36 -1.42 -27.10
C ASP A 268 -7.27 -0.55 -25.82
N VAL A 269 -8.28 -0.56 -24.96
CA VAL A 269 -8.24 0.15 -23.68
C VAL A 269 -7.35 -0.59 -22.70
N THR A 270 -6.50 0.14 -22.00
CA THR A 270 -5.68 -0.40 -20.89
C THR A 270 -6.28 0.00 -19.57
N ARG A 271 -6.79 -0.99 -18.82
CA ARG A 271 -7.24 -0.81 -17.43
C ARG A 271 -6.12 -1.12 -16.46
N VAL A 272 -5.70 -0.12 -15.70
CA VAL A 272 -4.76 -0.31 -14.58
C VAL A 272 -5.53 -0.44 -13.28
N THR A 273 -5.30 -1.52 -12.53
CA THR A 273 -5.88 -1.71 -11.20
C THR A 273 -4.79 -1.96 -10.17
N LEU A 274 -4.93 -1.33 -8.99
CA LEU A 274 -3.97 -1.43 -7.88
C LEU A 274 -4.73 -1.46 -6.55
N GLY A 275 -4.40 -2.41 -5.68
CA GLY A 275 -5.03 -2.54 -4.38
C GLY A 275 -4.65 -3.80 -3.63
N ILE A 276 -5.42 -4.15 -2.60
CA ILE A 276 -5.28 -5.42 -1.88
C ILE A 276 -5.52 -6.58 -2.86
N HIS A 277 -4.71 -7.63 -2.75
CA HIS A 277 -4.88 -8.82 -3.59
C HIS A 277 -6.23 -9.50 -3.28
N PRO A 278 -7.10 -9.70 -4.28
CA PRO A 278 -8.43 -10.25 -4.04
C PRO A 278 -8.43 -11.76 -3.72
N ASP A 279 -7.44 -12.50 -4.24
CA ASP A 279 -7.36 -13.92 -3.93
C ASP A 279 -7.10 -14.13 -2.44
N ARG A 280 -7.99 -14.85 -1.78
CA ARG A 280 -7.98 -15.09 -0.33
C ARG A 280 -8.26 -13.85 0.52
N PHE A 281 -8.76 -12.78 -0.09
CA PHE A 281 -9.37 -11.68 0.60
C PHE A 281 -10.87 -11.96 0.69
N SER A 282 -11.39 -11.89 1.92
CA SER A 282 -12.80 -12.11 2.21
C SER A 282 -13.14 -11.34 3.47
N TRP A 283 -13.89 -10.25 3.32
CA TRP A 283 -14.24 -9.36 4.43
C TRP A 283 -15.74 -9.37 4.64
N GLU A 284 -16.19 -10.06 5.70
CA GLU A 284 -17.61 -10.09 6.07
C GLU A 284 -18.02 -8.72 6.63
N MET A 285 -19.14 -8.18 6.14
CA MET A 285 -19.71 -6.92 6.58
C MET A 285 -21.16 -7.11 7.03
N LYS A 286 -21.46 -6.45 8.15
CA LYS A 286 -22.81 -6.37 8.76
C LYS A 286 -23.26 -4.92 8.77
N ASN A 287 -24.52 -4.70 9.13
CA ASN A 287 -25.10 -3.36 9.22
C ASN A 287 -24.22 -2.42 10.07
N GLY A 288 -23.80 -1.30 9.49
CA GLY A 288 -22.97 -0.29 10.11
C GLY A 288 -21.46 -0.51 9.93
N ASP A 289 -21.03 -1.62 9.35
CA ASP A 289 -19.62 -1.88 9.10
C ASP A 289 -19.08 -1.03 7.94
N GLU A 290 -17.81 -0.61 8.08
CA GLU A 290 -17.06 0.14 7.09
C GLU A 290 -15.78 -0.61 6.71
N PHE A 291 -15.42 -0.56 5.45
CA PHE A 291 -14.13 -1.04 4.94
C PHE A 291 -13.42 0.07 4.17
N GLN A 292 -12.17 0.40 4.57
CA GLN A 292 -11.32 1.39 3.92
C GLN A 292 -10.19 0.70 3.15
N THR A 293 -10.04 1.00 1.85
CA THR A 293 -8.89 0.53 1.07
C THR A 293 -7.62 1.31 1.43
N PRO A 294 -6.42 0.72 1.24
CA PRO A 294 -5.17 1.47 1.26
C PRO A 294 -5.15 2.60 0.24
N GLU A 295 -4.20 3.51 0.38
CA GLU A 295 -4.00 4.61 -0.56
C GLU A 295 -3.18 4.18 -1.77
N ALA A 296 -3.68 4.48 -2.97
CA ALA A 296 -2.92 4.45 -4.21
C ALA A 296 -2.43 5.86 -4.56
N VAL A 297 -1.17 5.96 -4.99
CA VAL A 297 -0.55 7.19 -5.49
C VAL A 297 -0.35 7.07 -6.98
N MET A 298 -0.88 8.02 -7.75
CA MET A 298 -0.78 8.08 -9.20
C MET A 298 0.01 9.31 -9.61
N VAL A 299 0.97 9.12 -10.51
CA VAL A 299 1.83 10.17 -11.08
C VAL A 299 1.72 10.14 -12.59
N TYR A 300 1.65 11.31 -13.20
CA TYR A 300 1.91 11.49 -14.63
C TYR A 300 3.12 12.39 -14.83
N SER A 301 3.96 12.07 -15.80
CA SER A 301 5.09 12.91 -16.20
C SER A 301 5.29 12.88 -17.72
N ASP A 302 5.52 14.03 -18.35
CA ASP A 302 6.01 14.16 -19.73
C ASP A 302 7.53 14.42 -19.77
N ARG A 303 8.19 14.38 -18.60
CA ARG A 303 9.64 14.58 -18.40
C ARG A 303 10.36 13.25 -18.15
N GLY A 304 9.87 12.18 -18.75
CA GLY A 304 10.46 10.85 -18.67
C GLY A 304 10.39 10.20 -17.29
N LEU A 305 11.13 9.11 -17.15
CA LEU A 305 11.17 8.29 -15.93
C LEU A 305 11.69 9.08 -14.71
N ASN A 306 12.66 9.97 -14.93
CA ASN A 306 13.21 10.78 -13.86
C ASN A 306 12.18 11.79 -13.32
N GLY A 307 11.37 12.40 -14.20
CA GLY A 307 10.27 13.27 -13.77
C GLY A 307 9.24 12.53 -12.90
N MET A 308 8.85 11.31 -13.27
CA MET A 308 7.99 10.44 -12.49
C MET A 308 8.63 10.08 -11.13
N SER A 309 9.88 9.62 -11.13
CA SER A 309 10.60 9.23 -9.91
C SER A 309 10.71 10.38 -8.92
N GLN A 310 11.05 11.57 -9.39
CA GLN A 310 11.18 12.75 -8.54
C GLN A 310 9.85 13.19 -7.95
N ALA A 311 8.74 13.04 -8.68
CA ALA A 311 7.41 13.32 -8.15
C ALA A 311 7.08 12.40 -6.96
N PHE A 312 7.30 11.09 -7.08
CA PHE A 312 7.15 10.13 -5.98
C PHE A 312 8.08 10.46 -4.81
N HIS A 313 9.37 10.69 -5.07
CA HIS A 313 10.34 10.99 -4.03
C HIS A 313 10.01 12.27 -3.27
N SER A 314 9.57 13.32 -3.96
CA SER A 314 9.17 14.58 -3.34
C SER A 314 7.95 14.40 -2.46
N LEU A 315 6.93 13.68 -2.93
CA LEU A 315 5.75 13.36 -2.14
C LEU A 315 6.13 12.55 -0.90
N TYR A 316 6.88 11.48 -1.06
CA TYR A 316 7.19 10.57 0.05
C TYR A 316 8.07 11.22 1.12
N ARG A 317 9.06 12.01 0.72
CA ARG A 317 9.89 12.76 1.67
C ARG A 317 9.10 13.80 2.44
N ALA A 318 8.23 14.55 1.76
CA ALA A 318 7.54 15.69 2.37
C ALA A 318 6.22 15.28 3.05
N ARG A 319 5.50 14.29 2.51
CA ARG A 319 4.11 14.02 2.89
C ARG A 319 3.78 12.54 3.14
N LEU A 320 4.77 11.66 3.26
CA LEU A 320 4.63 10.29 3.77
C LEU A 320 5.53 10.05 4.97
N ALA A 321 6.81 10.40 4.86
CA ALA A 321 7.73 10.39 5.99
C ALA A 321 7.28 11.37 7.06
N ARG A 322 7.42 10.98 8.34
CA ARG A 322 6.91 11.73 9.49
C ARG A 322 7.96 11.83 10.60
N GLY A 323 7.68 12.69 11.58
CA GLY A 323 8.41 12.78 12.82
C GLY A 323 9.81 13.42 12.69
N TYR A 324 10.61 13.21 13.72
CA TYR A 324 11.91 13.87 13.91
C TYR A 324 12.87 13.71 12.72
N TRP A 325 12.85 12.53 12.08
CA TRP A 325 13.79 12.16 11.04
C TRP A 325 13.35 12.56 9.62
N ARG A 326 12.18 13.14 9.43
CA ARG A 326 11.72 13.56 8.09
C ARG A 326 12.69 14.55 7.45
N ASP A 327 13.09 15.58 8.19
CA ASP A 327 13.85 16.72 7.68
C ASP A 327 15.32 16.72 8.17
N ARG A 328 15.81 15.57 8.65
CA ARG A 328 17.15 15.44 9.19
C ARG A 328 17.93 14.30 8.55
N PRO A 329 19.25 14.44 8.37
CA PRO A 329 20.08 13.31 7.92
C PRO A 329 20.03 12.17 8.95
N ARG A 330 20.05 10.96 8.46
CA ARG A 330 20.15 9.77 9.31
C ARG A 330 21.56 9.67 9.89
N PRO A 331 21.73 9.20 11.13
CA PRO A 331 23.04 9.01 11.72
C PRO A 331 23.80 7.91 10.97
N ILE A 332 25.12 8.06 10.92
CA ILE A 332 26.00 6.99 10.44
C ILE A 332 25.94 5.85 11.46
N LEU A 333 25.53 4.66 11.02
CA LEU A 333 25.20 3.53 11.85
C LEU A 333 26.20 2.39 11.69
N ILE A 334 26.53 1.73 12.79
CA ILE A 334 27.17 0.41 12.82
C ILE A 334 26.30 -0.57 13.61
N ASN A 335 26.32 -1.83 13.18
CA ASN A 335 25.64 -2.95 13.82
C ASN A 335 26.67 -4.04 14.13
N ASN A 336 26.51 -4.78 15.24
CA ASN A 336 27.49 -5.79 15.65
C ASN A 336 27.32 -7.16 14.97
N TRP A 337 26.22 -7.42 14.23
CA TRP A 337 25.86 -8.78 13.78
C TRP A 337 27.02 -9.50 13.08
N GLU A 338 27.55 -8.94 12.01
CA GLU A 338 28.63 -9.57 11.26
C GLU A 338 29.98 -9.66 12.01
N ALA A 339 30.15 -8.89 13.09
CA ALA A 339 31.36 -8.93 13.88
C ALA A 339 31.32 -9.99 15.00
N THR A 340 30.15 -10.30 15.52
CA THR A 340 30.05 -11.15 16.71
C THR A 340 29.02 -12.26 16.61
N TYR A 341 28.03 -12.15 15.73
CA TYR A 341 26.83 -12.99 15.77
C TYR A 341 26.28 -13.08 17.22
N PHE A 342 26.05 -14.26 17.73
CA PHE A 342 25.57 -14.50 19.10
C PHE A 342 26.68 -14.45 20.19
N ASP A 343 27.96 -14.52 19.79
CA ASP A 343 29.10 -14.53 20.73
C ASP A 343 29.53 -13.11 21.10
N PHE A 344 28.77 -12.50 21.98
CA PHE A 344 29.11 -11.20 22.54
C PHE A 344 28.78 -11.10 24.04
N ASN A 345 29.44 -10.15 24.68
CA ASN A 345 29.14 -9.65 26.02
C ASN A 345 29.29 -8.13 26.01
N GLU A 346 29.00 -7.50 27.12
CA GLU A 346 29.06 -6.05 27.28
C GLU A 346 30.43 -5.47 26.86
N GLU A 347 31.53 -6.14 27.26
CA GLU A 347 32.89 -5.64 26.99
C GLU A 347 33.20 -5.63 25.50
N LYS A 348 32.90 -6.72 24.75
CA LYS A 348 33.08 -6.78 23.31
C LYS A 348 32.26 -5.69 22.60
N ILE A 349 31.03 -5.46 23.04
CA ILE A 349 30.17 -4.40 22.46
C ILE A 349 30.79 -3.04 22.70
N LEU A 350 31.27 -2.72 23.89
CA LEU A 350 31.88 -1.43 24.20
C LEU A 350 33.21 -1.22 23.48
N GLU A 351 33.97 -2.27 23.18
CA GLU A 351 35.17 -2.18 22.33
C GLU A 351 34.83 -1.74 20.90
N ILE A 352 33.78 -2.36 20.31
CA ILE A 352 33.24 -1.94 18.97
C ILE A 352 32.78 -0.50 19.02
N VAL A 353 32.04 -0.11 20.06
CA VAL A 353 31.50 1.24 20.23
C VAL A 353 32.61 2.29 20.29
N ARG A 354 33.68 2.07 21.10
CA ARG A 354 34.82 2.99 21.21
C ARG A 354 35.55 3.14 19.88
N THR A 355 35.79 2.03 19.20
CA THR A 355 36.44 2.04 17.88
C THR A 355 35.59 2.77 16.84
N ALA A 356 34.31 2.48 16.80
CA ALA A 356 33.35 3.10 15.90
C ALA A 356 33.27 4.63 16.12
N LYS A 357 33.25 5.06 17.39
CA LYS A 357 33.26 6.48 17.74
C LYS A 357 34.48 7.21 17.21
N GLN A 358 35.67 6.61 17.30
CA GLN A 358 36.90 7.21 16.75
C GLN A 358 36.85 7.37 15.25
N LEU A 359 36.04 6.56 14.54
CA LEU A 359 35.84 6.62 13.10
C LEU A 359 34.70 7.57 12.68
N GLY A 360 34.06 8.25 13.64
CA GLY A 360 32.98 9.21 13.36
C GLY A 360 31.60 8.58 13.20
N ILE A 361 31.42 7.32 13.62
CA ILE A 361 30.08 6.68 13.63
C ILE A 361 29.25 7.26 14.77
N GLU A 362 27.96 7.43 14.55
CA GLU A 362 27.05 8.19 15.39
C GLU A 362 26.03 7.34 16.15
N LEU A 363 25.72 6.16 15.63
CA LEU A 363 24.70 5.24 16.17
C LEU A 363 25.25 3.81 16.19
N PHE A 364 25.18 3.17 17.34
CA PHE A 364 25.43 1.74 17.49
C PHE A 364 24.11 0.98 17.64
N VAL A 365 23.91 -0.10 16.87
CA VAL A 365 22.73 -0.97 16.95
C VAL A 365 23.15 -2.34 17.48
N LEU A 366 22.60 -2.70 18.64
CA LEU A 366 22.73 -4.06 19.19
C LEU A 366 21.75 -4.99 18.46
N ASP A 367 22.30 -5.96 17.75
CA ASP A 367 21.55 -6.92 16.95
C ASP A 367 21.06 -8.16 17.74
N ASP A 368 20.62 -9.21 17.09
CA ASP A 368 20.08 -10.44 17.66
C ASP A 368 21.00 -11.04 18.75
N GLY A 369 20.41 -11.74 19.73
CA GLY A 369 21.14 -12.44 20.78
C GLY A 369 21.21 -11.75 22.13
N TRP A 370 20.57 -10.59 22.32
CA TRP A 370 20.57 -9.83 23.58
C TRP A 370 19.53 -10.29 24.61
N PHE A 371 18.58 -11.15 24.21
CA PHE A 371 17.38 -11.51 24.99
C PHE A 371 17.32 -12.99 25.34
N GLY A 372 16.57 -13.34 26.38
CA GLY A 372 16.29 -14.72 26.81
C GLY A 372 17.56 -15.58 26.95
N LYS A 373 17.53 -16.77 26.35
CA LYS A 373 18.69 -17.70 26.25
C LYS A 373 19.19 -17.80 24.80
N ARG A 374 19.14 -16.68 24.06
CA ARG A 374 19.44 -16.59 22.64
C ARG A 374 20.93 -16.72 22.34
N GLU A 375 21.43 -17.96 22.22
CA GLU A 375 22.81 -18.29 21.85
C GLU A 375 22.92 -18.79 20.40
N ASP A 376 21.79 -19.02 19.74
CA ASP A 376 21.64 -19.45 18.37
C ASP A 376 20.25 -19.04 17.85
N ASP A 377 19.91 -19.39 16.61
CA ASP A 377 18.62 -19.07 15.99
C ASP A 377 17.49 -20.07 16.30
N HIS A 378 17.71 -21.04 17.22
CA HIS A 378 16.75 -22.08 17.55
C HIS A 378 15.89 -21.79 18.77
N SER A 379 16.29 -20.82 19.60
CA SER A 379 15.68 -20.58 20.90
C SER A 379 15.33 -19.11 21.16
N SER A 380 14.45 -18.88 22.13
CA SER A 380 14.10 -17.61 22.79
C SER A 380 13.47 -16.52 21.93
N LEU A 381 13.30 -16.68 20.62
CA LEU A 381 12.59 -15.68 19.84
C LEU A 381 11.15 -15.56 20.36
N GLY A 382 10.73 -14.33 20.73
CA GLY A 382 9.49 -14.03 21.43
C GLY A 382 9.67 -13.68 22.91
N ASP A 383 10.83 -13.99 23.48
CA ASP A 383 11.18 -13.74 24.89
C ASP A 383 11.92 -12.40 25.03
N TRP A 384 11.22 -11.28 24.89
CA TRP A 384 11.82 -9.94 24.84
C TRP A 384 12.19 -9.42 26.23
N TYR A 385 13.13 -10.09 26.90
CA TYR A 385 13.75 -9.64 28.15
C TYR A 385 15.27 -9.86 28.08
N PRO A 386 16.10 -8.97 28.69
CA PRO A 386 17.54 -9.00 28.50
C PRO A 386 18.20 -10.25 29.07
N ASN A 387 19.20 -10.76 28.35
CA ASN A 387 20.12 -11.79 28.87
C ASN A 387 21.13 -11.12 29.80
N LEU A 388 20.97 -11.34 31.13
CA LEU A 388 21.81 -10.72 32.15
C LEU A 388 23.20 -11.37 32.26
N GLU A 389 23.44 -12.54 31.66
CA GLU A 389 24.79 -13.10 31.57
C GLU A 389 25.64 -12.33 30.55
N LYS A 390 25.05 -11.93 29.43
CA LYS A 390 25.70 -11.09 28.40
C LYS A 390 25.75 -9.61 28.78
N LEU A 391 24.67 -9.12 29.39
CA LEU A 391 24.41 -7.71 29.70
C LEU A 391 24.01 -7.59 31.17
N PRO A 392 24.95 -7.57 32.10
CA PRO A 392 24.68 -7.62 33.57
C PRO A 392 23.73 -6.51 34.06
N ASP A 393 23.81 -5.31 33.46
CA ASP A 393 22.98 -4.16 33.82
C ASP A 393 21.76 -4.02 32.85
N GLY A 394 21.46 -5.05 32.06
CA GLY A 394 20.37 -5.06 31.07
C GLY A 394 20.54 -4.07 29.94
N ILE A 395 19.48 -3.87 29.15
CA ILE A 395 19.49 -2.94 28.00
C ILE A 395 19.71 -1.49 28.45
N ALA A 396 19.10 -1.08 29.57
CA ALA A 396 19.30 0.26 30.10
C ALA A 396 20.77 0.53 30.46
N GLY A 397 21.48 -0.46 30.97
CA GLY A 397 22.88 -0.36 31.34
C GLY A 397 23.80 -0.16 30.15
N ILE A 398 23.71 -1.05 29.13
CA ILE A 398 24.53 -0.93 27.93
C ILE A 398 24.19 0.35 27.13
N ALA A 399 22.92 0.72 27.02
CA ALA A 399 22.51 1.94 26.32
C ALA A 399 23.09 3.20 26.97
N LYS A 400 23.12 3.28 28.32
CA LYS A 400 23.77 4.38 29.05
C LYS A 400 25.28 4.42 28.81
N LYS A 401 25.95 3.26 28.77
CA LYS A 401 27.39 3.17 28.52
C LYS A 401 27.72 3.61 27.08
N VAL A 402 26.93 3.21 26.10
CA VAL A 402 27.05 3.70 24.70
C VAL A 402 26.83 5.20 24.61
N ALA A 403 25.82 5.72 25.32
CA ALA A 403 25.58 7.17 25.38
C ALA A 403 26.74 7.94 26.04
N ALA A 404 27.40 7.37 27.06
CA ALA A 404 28.58 7.96 27.71
C ALA A 404 29.79 8.06 26.76
N GLU A 405 29.91 7.17 25.77
CA GLU A 405 30.90 7.27 24.69
C GLU A 405 30.48 8.31 23.61
N GLY A 406 29.33 8.99 23.76
CA GLY A 406 28.82 10.02 22.85
C GLY A 406 28.21 9.47 21.58
N MET A 407 27.66 8.26 21.60
CA MET A 407 26.91 7.63 20.50
C MET A 407 25.46 7.41 20.88
N LYS A 408 24.58 7.39 19.88
CA LYS A 408 23.20 6.93 20.03
C LYS A 408 23.16 5.42 20.14
N PHE A 409 22.07 4.89 20.73
CA PHE A 409 21.85 3.45 20.87
C PHE A 409 20.59 3.01 20.13
N GLY A 410 20.68 1.90 19.40
CA GLY A 410 19.58 1.22 18.73
C GLY A 410 19.51 -0.25 19.15
N LEU A 411 18.33 -0.84 18.97
CA LEU A 411 18.06 -2.22 19.38
C LEU A 411 17.32 -2.97 18.28
N TRP A 412 17.68 -4.23 18.08
CA TRP A 412 17.03 -5.16 17.16
C TRP A 412 15.86 -5.88 17.81
N PHE A 413 14.79 -6.07 17.03
CA PHE A 413 13.64 -6.91 17.35
C PHE A 413 13.19 -7.67 16.12
N GLU A 414 12.65 -8.87 16.30
CA GLU A 414 11.88 -9.64 15.30
C GLU A 414 10.54 -10.06 15.93
N PRO A 415 9.63 -9.12 16.16
CA PRO A 415 8.49 -9.33 17.07
C PRO A 415 7.35 -10.15 16.48
N GLU A 416 7.32 -10.36 15.17
CA GLU A 416 6.29 -11.14 14.49
C GLU A 416 6.54 -12.66 14.55
N MET A 417 7.69 -13.08 15.07
CA MET A 417 8.16 -14.46 15.06
C MET A 417 8.38 -15.03 16.45
N VAL A 418 8.30 -16.35 16.56
CA VAL A 418 8.51 -17.09 17.79
C VAL A 418 9.24 -18.42 17.54
N ASN A 419 10.15 -18.81 18.43
CA ASN A 419 10.70 -20.17 18.44
C ASN A 419 9.81 -21.08 19.30
N LYS A 420 9.73 -22.36 18.99
CA LYS A 420 9.11 -23.36 19.90
C LYS A 420 9.84 -23.47 21.22
N ASP A 421 11.15 -23.30 21.21
CA ASP A 421 11.95 -23.19 22.43
C ASP A 421 12.02 -21.73 22.91
N SER A 422 10.87 -21.20 23.32
CA SER A 422 10.72 -19.93 24.02
C SER A 422 9.70 -20.06 25.14
N ASN A 423 9.74 -19.15 26.10
CA ASN A 423 8.74 -19.10 27.16
C ASN A 423 7.39 -18.68 26.60
N LEU A 424 7.39 -17.71 25.67
CA LEU A 424 6.18 -17.27 25.00
C LEU A 424 5.43 -18.42 24.33
N TYR A 425 6.12 -19.28 23.59
CA TYR A 425 5.48 -20.42 22.93
C TYR A 425 4.98 -21.46 23.94
N ARG A 426 5.72 -21.72 25.02
CA ARG A 426 5.29 -22.65 26.07
C ARG A 426 4.03 -22.18 26.79
N GLU A 427 3.89 -20.88 26.99
CA GLU A 427 2.71 -20.28 27.63
C GLU A 427 1.52 -20.18 26.67
N HIS A 428 1.78 -19.86 25.39
CA HIS A 428 0.77 -19.59 24.39
C HIS A 428 1.03 -20.32 23.05
N PRO A 429 0.97 -21.67 23.02
CA PRO A 429 1.24 -22.43 21.81
C PRO A 429 0.19 -22.22 20.70
N ASP A 430 -0.98 -21.67 21.07
CA ASP A 430 -2.09 -21.31 20.17
C ASP A 430 -1.96 -19.95 19.51
N TRP A 431 -0.91 -19.18 19.85
CA TRP A 431 -0.69 -17.86 19.27
C TRP A 431 0.02 -17.88 17.92
N ILE A 432 0.50 -19.03 17.47
CA ILE A 432 1.08 -19.16 16.13
C ILE A 432 0.01 -19.36 15.07
N LEU A 433 0.26 -18.82 13.89
CA LEU A 433 -0.57 -19.09 12.72
C LEU A 433 -0.50 -20.57 12.34
N SER A 434 -1.60 -21.30 12.53
CA SER A 434 -1.67 -22.74 12.27
C SER A 434 -3.08 -23.19 11.92
N THR A 435 -3.18 -24.31 11.23
CA THR A 435 -4.45 -25.01 11.00
C THR A 435 -4.45 -26.28 11.83
N PRO A 436 -5.44 -26.51 12.72
CA PRO A 436 -5.50 -27.72 13.51
C PRO A 436 -5.43 -29.00 12.67
N GLY A 437 -4.59 -29.94 13.09
CA GLY A 437 -4.40 -31.21 12.40
C GLY A 437 -3.57 -31.17 11.10
N ARG A 438 -3.01 -30.00 10.75
CA ARG A 438 -2.10 -29.87 9.62
C ARG A 438 -0.66 -29.59 10.06
N HIS A 439 0.28 -29.88 9.15
CA HIS A 439 1.67 -29.47 9.36
C HIS A 439 1.79 -27.95 9.45
N ILE A 440 2.52 -27.47 10.44
CA ILE A 440 2.77 -26.04 10.64
C ILE A 440 4.01 -25.65 9.84
N SER A 441 3.84 -24.75 8.91
CA SER A 441 4.96 -24.21 8.13
C SER A 441 5.87 -23.34 8.99
N HIS A 442 7.16 -23.50 8.84
CA HIS A 442 8.16 -22.71 9.52
C HIS A 442 9.39 -22.48 8.62
N GLY A 443 10.21 -21.52 8.96
CA GLY A 443 11.52 -21.29 8.33
C GLY A 443 12.51 -20.84 9.40
N ARG A 444 13.79 -21.19 9.29
CA ARG A 444 14.83 -20.82 10.26
C ARG A 444 14.46 -21.14 11.72
N ASN A 445 13.76 -22.25 11.96
CA ASN A 445 13.22 -22.63 13.27
C ASN A 445 12.22 -21.64 13.88
N GLN A 446 11.68 -20.74 13.08
CA GLN A 446 10.73 -19.70 13.49
C GLN A 446 9.32 -20.03 13.03
N TYR A 447 8.35 -19.64 13.85
CA TYR A 447 6.91 -19.69 13.58
C TYR A 447 6.35 -18.28 13.66
N ILE A 448 5.28 -18.02 12.94
CA ILE A 448 4.68 -16.70 12.83
C ILE A 448 3.57 -16.56 13.86
N LEU A 449 3.60 -15.47 14.61
CA LEU A 449 2.54 -15.09 15.54
C LEU A 449 1.30 -14.60 14.81
N ASP A 450 0.12 -14.91 15.32
CA ASP A 450 -1.16 -14.46 14.75
C ASP A 450 -1.49 -13.03 15.19
N PHE A 451 -0.95 -12.05 14.48
CA PHE A 451 -1.19 -10.63 14.73
C PHE A 451 -2.59 -10.15 14.28
N SER A 452 -3.48 -11.04 13.82
CA SER A 452 -4.90 -10.72 13.70
C SER A 452 -5.61 -10.70 15.06
N ARG A 453 -4.96 -11.25 16.09
CA ARG A 453 -5.45 -11.31 17.48
C ARG A 453 -4.88 -10.14 18.29
N ALA A 454 -5.78 -9.30 18.83
CA ALA A 454 -5.37 -8.12 19.60
C ALA A 454 -4.51 -8.49 20.83
N GLU A 455 -4.85 -9.57 21.52
CA GLU A 455 -4.10 -10.03 22.69
C GLU A 455 -2.66 -10.43 22.38
N VAL A 456 -2.37 -10.92 21.16
CA VAL A 456 -1.00 -11.24 20.73
C VAL A 456 -0.23 -9.95 20.49
N VAL A 457 -0.84 -9.01 19.78
CA VAL A 457 -0.24 -7.69 19.51
C VAL A 457 0.05 -6.95 20.83
N ASP A 458 -0.93 -6.89 21.73
CA ASP A 458 -0.82 -6.19 23.02
C ASP A 458 0.28 -6.80 23.89
N ALA A 459 0.40 -8.12 23.93
CA ALA A 459 1.43 -8.80 24.72
C ALA A 459 2.84 -8.53 24.18
N ILE A 460 3.04 -8.62 22.87
CA ILE A 460 4.34 -8.33 22.24
C ILE A 460 4.70 -6.85 22.39
N TYR A 461 3.73 -5.96 22.11
CA TYR A 461 3.92 -4.51 22.27
C TYR A 461 4.30 -4.16 23.72
N GLY A 462 3.62 -4.71 24.71
CA GLY A 462 3.91 -4.45 26.12
C GLY A 462 5.32 -4.89 26.56
N GLN A 463 5.85 -5.99 26.00
CA GLN A 463 7.25 -6.37 26.24
C GLN A 463 8.23 -5.36 25.65
N MET A 464 7.99 -4.92 24.41
CA MET A 464 8.81 -3.93 23.72
C MET A 464 8.74 -2.56 24.41
N GLU A 465 7.53 -2.09 24.73
CA GLU A 465 7.29 -0.80 25.37
C GLU A 465 8.07 -0.68 26.68
N LYS A 466 8.05 -1.71 27.53
CA LYS A 466 8.80 -1.75 28.78
C LYS A 466 10.31 -1.53 28.57
N ILE A 467 10.89 -2.12 27.53
CA ILE A 467 12.32 -1.94 27.22
C ILE A 467 12.58 -0.52 26.70
N LEU A 468 11.68 0.01 25.88
CA LEU A 468 11.82 1.35 25.30
C LEU A 468 11.65 2.46 26.34
N GLU A 469 10.84 2.25 27.36
CA GLU A 469 10.68 3.17 28.49
C GLU A 469 11.90 3.17 29.44
N ASP A 470 12.49 1.98 29.66
CA ASP A 470 13.61 1.81 30.60
C ASP A 470 14.96 2.27 30.02
N ALA A 471 15.13 2.32 28.71
CA ALA A 471 16.41 2.55 28.07
C ALA A 471 16.37 3.71 27.03
N PRO A 472 17.45 4.52 26.90
CA PRO A 472 17.53 5.61 25.93
C PRO A 472 17.77 5.07 24.50
N ILE A 473 16.79 4.38 23.95
CA ILE A 473 16.82 3.82 22.58
C ILE A 473 16.33 4.87 21.61
N SER A 474 17.09 5.14 20.56
CA SER A 474 16.78 6.13 19.51
C SER A 474 16.56 5.52 18.13
N TYR A 475 16.70 4.21 18.00
CA TYR A 475 16.53 3.47 16.75
C TYR A 475 16.08 2.03 17.03
N ILE A 476 15.13 1.56 16.25
CA ILE A 476 14.69 0.16 16.26
C ILE A 476 15.03 -0.45 14.91
N LYS A 477 15.78 -1.54 14.89
CA LYS A 477 15.87 -2.44 13.74
C LYS A 477 14.76 -3.48 13.88
N TRP A 478 13.70 -3.31 13.10
CA TRP A 478 12.62 -4.29 13.03
C TRP A 478 12.93 -5.27 11.90
N ASP A 479 13.27 -6.48 12.27
CA ASP A 479 13.59 -7.55 11.32
C ASP A 479 12.37 -8.43 11.05
N MET A 480 12.35 -9.07 9.87
CA MET A 480 11.32 -10.02 9.46
C MET A 480 11.94 -11.06 8.53
N ASN A 481 12.41 -12.16 9.10
CA ASN A 481 13.14 -13.20 8.36
C ASN A 481 12.23 -14.26 7.72
N LEU A 482 10.95 -14.30 8.08
CA LEU A 482 9.97 -15.24 7.56
C LEU A 482 8.73 -14.49 7.03
N SER A 483 8.34 -14.72 5.79
CA SER A 483 7.11 -14.17 5.27
C SER A 483 5.91 -15.10 5.53
N LEU A 484 4.71 -14.52 5.68
CA LEU A 484 3.45 -15.21 5.99
C LEU A 484 2.93 -16.15 4.91
N ILE A 485 3.69 -16.36 3.87
CA ILE A 485 3.27 -17.03 2.64
C ILE A 485 2.73 -18.45 2.80
N HIS A 486 3.08 -19.14 3.86
CA HIS A 486 2.88 -20.57 3.94
C HIS A 486 1.65 -20.98 4.75
N ILE A 487 0.76 -20.03 5.02
CA ILE A 487 -0.40 -20.29 5.87
C ILE A 487 -1.71 -20.20 5.10
#